data_c2c101c16406b2cd22145686d0b80a3c
#
_entry.id   c2c101c16406b2cd22145686d0b80a3c
#
_cell.length_a   1.000
_cell.length_b   1.000
_cell.length_c   1.000
_cell.angle_alpha   90.00
_cell.angle_beta   90.00
_cell.angle_gamma   90.00
#
_symmetry.space_group_name_H-M   'P 1'
#
loop_
_entity.id
_entity.type
_entity.pdbx_description
1 polymer ?
#
loop_
_entity_poly.entity_id
_entity_poly.type
_entity_poly.pdbx_seq_one_letter_code
_entity_poly.pdbx_strand_id
1 'polypeptide(L)'
;MAYYHCLLFDLDGTLLDFGAAEDAAIHETLAYYGFAQPQEAVDAYKQINSALWAALERGEVRQEKPVVQRFEKLLADFGVQGDAVAMNDHYLTRLSERADIYPGAQEVLQELAEVATLAVVTNGVDRVQAGRLQRSGLAPYFD
;
A
#
# COMPACT_ATOMS: atom_id res chain seq x y z
N MET A 1 6.04 33.83 6.26
CA MET A 1 4.91 34.01 5.33
C MET A 1 4.80 32.78 4.42
N ALA A 2 3.65 32.16 4.37
CA ALA A 2 3.41 31.04 3.48
C ALA A 2 3.04 31.56 2.08
N TYR A 3 3.71 31.04 1.05
CA TYR A 3 3.40 31.36 -0.35
C TYR A 3 2.28 30.48 -0.91
N TYR A 4 1.99 29.36 -0.26
CA TYR A 4 0.98 28.39 -0.68
C TYR A 4 -0.06 28.22 0.42
N HIS A 5 -1.32 28.13 0.03
CA HIS A 5 -2.44 27.93 0.96
C HIS A 5 -2.78 26.46 1.13
N CYS A 6 -2.40 25.64 0.19
CA CYS A 6 -2.66 24.20 0.23
C CYS A 6 -1.43 23.45 -0.28
N LEU A 7 -1.07 22.36 0.44
CA LEU A 7 0.02 21.49 0.07
C LEU A 7 -0.53 20.08 -0.14
N LEU A 8 -0.16 19.47 -1.26
CA LEU A 8 -0.56 18.13 -1.62
C LEU A 8 0.59 17.17 -1.35
N PHE A 9 0.31 16.11 -0.58
CA PHE A 9 1.32 15.11 -0.24
C PHE A 9 1.00 13.77 -0.90
N ASP A 10 2.01 13.15 -1.50
CA ASP A 10 1.98 11.73 -1.76
C ASP A 10 2.17 10.97 -0.45
N LEU A 11 1.63 9.79 -0.34
CA LEU A 11 1.67 9.00 0.89
C LEU A 11 2.81 8.00 0.87
N ASP A 12 2.80 7.08 -0.09
CA ASP A 12 3.78 6.01 -0.17
C ASP A 12 5.12 6.50 -0.72
N GLY A 13 6.19 6.18 0.01
CA GLY A 13 7.52 6.65 -0.34
C GLY A 13 7.82 8.09 0.07
N THR A 14 6.83 8.78 0.66
CA THR A 14 6.97 10.17 1.11
C THR A 14 6.74 10.29 2.61
N LEU A 15 5.59 9.88 3.09
CA LEU A 15 5.23 9.92 4.51
C LEU A 15 5.24 8.54 5.16
N LEU A 16 4.79 7.52 4.41
CA LEU A 16 4.70 6.15 4.88
C LEU A 16 5.63 5.25 4.09
N ASP A 17 6.26 4.31 4.81
CA ASP A 17 7.14 3.32 4.23
C ASP A 17 6.31 2.16 3.67
N PHE A 18 6.00 2.26 2.38
CA PHE A 18 5.22 1.22 1.70
C PHE A 18 5.98 -0.10 1.63
N GLY A 19 7.30 -0.08 1.41
CA GLY A 19 8.09 -1.29 1.35
C GLY A 19 7.99 -2.13 2.62
N ALA A 20 8.07 -1.49 3.78
CA ALA A 20 7.92 -2.17 5.07
C ALA A 20 6.49 -2.70 5.25
N ALA A 21 5.49 -1.92 4.88
CA ALA A 21 4.08 -2.32 4.98
C ALA A 21 3.76 -3.48 4.04
N GLU A 22 4.20 -3.42 2.80
CA GLU A 22 4.03 -4.48 1.80
C GLU A 22 4.67 -5.78 2.27
N ASP A 23 5.91 -5.71 2.75
CA ASP A 23 6.65 -6.88 3.19
C ASP A 23 5.93 -7.60 4.32
N ALA A 24 5.48 -6.86 5.34
CA ALA A 24 4.75 -7.43 6.45
C ALA A 24 3.41 -8.02 6.02
N ALA A 25 2.64 -7.29 5.22
CA ALA A 25 1.31 -7.71 4.80
C ALA A 25 1.37 -8.96 3.91
N ILE A 26 2.33 -9.03 2.98
CA ILE A 26 2.44 -10.19 2.10
C ILE A 26 2.93 -11.42 2.84
N HIS A 27 3.89 -11.27 3.77
CA HIS A 27 4.33 -12.41 4.60
C HIS A 27 3.18 -12.99 5.42
N GLU A 28 2.38 -12.14 6.05
CA GLU A 28 1.21 -12.59 6.82
C GLU A 28 0.18 -13.29 5.93
N THR A 29 -0.08 -12.76 4.74
CA THR A 29 -1.03 -13.34 3.81
C THR A 29 -0.57 -14.71 3.32
N LEU A 30 0.69 -14.84 2.92
CA LEU A 30 1.23 -16.12 2.43
C LEU A 30 1.26 -17.17 3.54
N ALA A 31 1.58 -16.78 4.77
CA ALA A 31 1.53 -17.69 5.91
C ALA A 31 0.11 -18.20 6.15
N TYR A 32 -0.88 -17.31 6.08
CA TYR A 32 -2.29 -17.68 6.26
C TYR A 32 -2.75 -18.69 5.21
N TYR A 33 -2.30 -18.55 3.97
CA TYR A 33 -2.68 -19.45 2.87
C TYR A 33 -1.79 -20.69 2.75
N GLY A 34 -0.82 -20.85 3.65
CA GLY A 34 -0.02 -22.08 3.74
C GLY A 34 1.04 -22.27 2.66
N PHE A 35 1.66 -21.20 2.19
CA PHE A 35 2.75 -21.28 1.23
C PHE A 35 3.97 -21.96 1.86
N ALA A 36 4.45 -23.03 1.25
CA ALA A 36 5.59 -23.81 1.77
C ALA A 36 6.94 -23.11 1.60
N GLN A 37 7.04 -22.23 0.61
CA GLN A 37 8.28 -21.50 0.30
C GLN A 37 8.00 -19.99 0.39
N PRO A 38 7.83 -19.45 1.62
CA PRO A 38 7.34 -18.08 1.78
C PRO A 38 8.26 -17.02 1.18
N GLN A 39 9.58 -17.18 1.28
CA GLN A 39 10.51 -16.18 0.74
C GLN A 39 10.49 -16.14 -0.79
N GLU A 40 10.45 -17.28 -1.45
CA GLU A 40 10.34 -17.36 -2.91
C GLU A 40 9.02 -16.78 -3.39
N ALA A 41 7.93 -17.05 -2.67
CA ALA A 41 6.61 -16.52 -2.98
C ALA A 41 6.55 -15.00 -2.77
N VAL A 42 7.18 -14.47 -1.74
CA VAL A 42 7.29 -13.02 -1.50
C VAL A 42 8.03 -12.36 -2.66
N ASP A 43 9.18 -12.92 -3.06
CA ASP A 43 9.97 -12.38 -4.16
C ASP A 43 9.18 -12.40 -5.48
N ALA A 44 8.48 -13.50 -5.75
CA ALA A 44 7.62 -13.61 -6.93
C ALA A 44 6.48 -12.58 -6.90
N TYR A 45 5.83 -12.41 -5.75
CA TYR A 45 4.79 -11.41 -5.57
C TYR A 45 5.30 -10.00 -5.89
N LYS A 46 6.46 -9.64 -5.34
CA LYS A 46 7.04 -8.31 -5.56
C LYS A 46 7.31 -8.03 -7.03
N GLN A 47 7.81 -9.03 -7.76
CA GLN A 47 8.04 -8.91 -9.20
C GLN A 47 6.71 -8.75 -9.97
N ILE A 48 5.72 -9.58 -9.66
CA ILE A 48 4.40 -9.51 -10.28
C ILE A 48 3.76 -8.14 -10.03
N ASN A 49 3.83 -7.69 -8.79
CA ASN A 49 3.23 -6.42 -8.37
C ASN A 49 3.92 -5.22 -9.01
N SER A 50 5.25 -5.22 -9.09
CA SER A 50 5.99 -4.14 -9.76
C SER A 50 5.65 -4.05 -11.23
N ALA A 51 5.55 -5.18 -11.92
CA ALA A 51 5.14 -5.22 -13.32
C ALA A 51 3.71 -4.72 -13.52
N LEU A 52 2.81 -5.07 -12.60
CA LEU A 52 1.42 -4.62 -12.62
C LEU A 52 1.33 -3.09 -12.52
N TRP A 53 1.98 -2.51 -11.52
CA TRP A 53 1.94 -1.06 -11.31
C TRP A 53 2.59 -0.30 -12.47
N ALA A 54 3.67 -0.84 -13.04
CA ALA A 54 4.28 -0.27 -14.24
C ALA A 54 3.31 -0.27 -15.42
N ALA A 55 2.55 -1.36 -15.61
CA ALA A 55 1.53 -1.46 -16.65
C ALA A 55 0.37 -0.50 -16.42
N LEU A 56 -0.04 -0.32 -15.17
CA LEU A 56 -1.09 0.64 -14.79
C LEU A 56 -0.66 2.08 -15.12
N GLU A 57 0.59 2.44 -14.81
CA GLU A 57 1.14 3.75 -15.10
C GLU A 57 1.19 4.04 -16.61
N ARG A 58 1.42 3.00 -17.42
CA ARG A 58 1.39 3.13 -18.89
C ARG A 58 -0.03 3.11 -19.48
N GLY A 59 -1.05 2.92 -18.67
CA GLY A 59 -2.43 2.82 -19.10
C GLY A 59 -2.78 1.54 -19.86
N GLU A 60 -1.95 0.50 -19.76
CA GLU A 60 -2.14 -0.77 -20.46
C GLU A 60 -3.22 -1.65 -19.84
N VAL A 61 -3.49 -1.48 -18.54
CA VAL A 61 -4.47 -2.28 -17.80
C VAL A 61 -5.30 -1.38 -16.88
N ARG A 62 -6.49 -1.88 -16.50
CA ARG A 62 -7.32 -1.23 -15.49
C ARG A 62 -7.07 -1.85 -14.12
N GLN A 63 -7.19 -1.04 -13.07
CA GLN A 63 -6.80 -1.41 -11.71
C GLN A 63 -7.56 -2.60 -11.12
N GLU A 64 -8.83 -2.79 -11.44
CA GLU A 64 -9.68 -3.76 -10.73
C GLU A 64 -9.33 -5.23 -11.00
N LYS A 65 -9.21 -5.64 -12.26
CA LYS A 65 -8.90 -7.03 -12.62
C LYS A 65 -7.47 -7.45 -12.34
N PRO A 66 -6.45 -6.66 -12.75
CA PRO A 66 -5.06 -7.06 -12.55
C PRO A 66 -4.66 -7.18 -11.09
N VAL A 67 -5.28 -6.41 -10.20
CA VAL A 67 -5.00 -6.46 -8.76
C VAL A 67 -5.34 -7.82 -8.18
N VAL A 68 -6.44 -8.46 -8.61
CA VAL A 68 -6.78 -9.82 -8.21
C VAL A 68 -5.95 -10.84 -8.98
N GLN A 69 -5.70 -10.62 -10.27
CA GLN A 69 -4.94 -11.53 -11.12
C GLN A 69 -3.53 -11.80 -10.62
N ARG A 70 -2.90 -10.83 -9.93
CA ARG A 70 -1.59 -11.04 -9.31
C ARG A 70 -1.60 -12.21 -8.33
N PHE A 71 -2.69 -12.39 -7.58
CA PHE A 71 -2.85 -13.51 -6.65
C PHE A 71 -3.25 -14.79 -7.36
N GLU A 72 -4.03 -14.73 -8.45
CA GLU A 72 -4.32 -15.88 -9.28
C GLU A 72 -3.03 -16.51 -9.82
N LYS A 73 -2.14 -15.64 -10.33
CA LYS A 73 -0.85 -16.08 -10.85
C LYS A 73 0.03 -16.69 -9.75
N LEU A 74 0.08 -16.04 -8.58
CA LEU A 74 0.89 -16.51 -7.47
C LEU A 74 0.42 -17.88 -6.96
N LEU A 75 -0.89 -18.06 -6.80
CA LEU A 75 -1.46 -19.33 -6.38
C LEU A 75 -1.15 -20.43 -7.41
N ALA A 76 -1.30 -20.15 -8.70
CA ALA A 76 -1.01 -21.09 -9.76
C ALA A 76 0.47 -21.48 -9.81
N ASP A 77 1.36 -20.49 -9.76
CA ASP A 77 2.80 -20.71 -9.86
C ASP A 77 3.36 -21.55 -8.71
N PHE A 78 2.75 -21.45 -7.53
CA PHE A 78 3.19 -22.18 -6.33
C PHE A 78 2.32 -23.39 -6.00
N GLY A 79 1.30 -23.67 -6.82
CA GLY A 79 0.44 -24.84 -6.64
C GLY A 79 -0.37 -24.82 -5.35
N VAL A 80 -0.75 -23.63 -4.88
CA VAL A 80 -1.53 -23.46 -3.65
C VAL A 80 -3.01 -23.27 -4.01
N GLN A 81 -3.88 -23.98 -3.31
CA GLN A 81 -5.33 -23.85 -3.49
C GLN A 81 -5.83 -22.64 -2.72
N GLY A 82 -6.62 -21.79 -3.36
CA GLY A 82 -7.19 -20.62 -2.73
C GLY A 82 -7.98 -19.76 -3.70
N ASP A 83 -8.76 -18.85 -3.12
CA ASP A 83 -9.54 -17.85 -3.85
C ASP A 83 -8.74 -16.54 -3.91
N ALA A 84 -8.35 -16.14 -5.12
CA ALA A 84 -7.56 -14.96 -5.34
C ALA A 84 -8.28 -13.67 -4.87
N VAL A 85 -9.60 -13.60 -4.99
CA VAL A 85 -10.38 -12.45 -4.50
C VAL A 85 -10.29 -12.35 -2.99
N ALA A 86 -10.48 -13.46 -2.29
CA ALA A 86 -10.37 -13.51 -0.83
C ALA A 86 -8.93 -13.22 -0.37
N MET A 87 -7.95 -13.74 -1.10
CA MET A 87 -6.54 -13.51 -0.81
C MET A 87 -6.16 -12.03 -0.97
N ASN A 88 -6.65 -11.40 -2.03
CA ASN A 88 -6.45 -9.97 -2.23
C ASN A 88 -7.08 -9.15 -1.09
N ASP A 89 -8.29 -9.50 -0.69
CA ASP A 89 -8.96 -8.82 0.43
C ASP A 89 -8.18 -8.99 1.73
N HIS A 90 -7.69 -10.20 2.01
CA HIS A 90 -6.86 -10.47 3.19
C HIS A 90 -5.60 -9.60 3.18
N TYR A 91 -4.90 -9.56 2.04
CA TYR A 91 -3.69 -8.74 1.88
C TYR A 91 -3.98 -7.25 2.10
N LEU A 92 -5.03 -6.73 1.47
CA LEU A 92 -5.40 -5.32 1.61
C LEU A 92 -5.78 -4.98 3.05
N THR A 93 -6.45 -5.89 3.75
CA THR A 93 -6.79 -5.71 5.16
C THR A 93 -5.53 -5.64 6.02
N ARG A 94 -4.58 -6.56 5.81
CA ARG A 94 -3.31 -6.52 6.54
C ARG A 94 -2.54 -5.24 6.23
N LEU A 95 -2.51 -4.82 4.97
CA LEU A 95 -1.86 -3.59 4.55
C LEU A 95 -2.47 -2.35 5.22
N SER A 96 -3.80 -2.29 5.32
CA SER A 96 -4.52 -1.18 5.95
C SER A 96 -4.23 -1.04 7.45
N GLU A 97 -3.75 -2.11 8.08
CA GLU A 97 -3.40 -2.14 9.50
C GLU A 97 -1.97 -1.66 9.78
N ARG A 98 -1.19 -1.39 8.74
CA ARG A 98 0.20 -0.94 8.89
C ARG A 98 0.28 0.57 9.04
N ALA A 99 1.19 1.00 9.91
CA ALA A 99 1.40 2.42 10.23
C ALA A 99 2.90 2.76 10.24
N ASP A 100 3.62 2.26 9.24
CA ASP A 100 5.06 2.46 9.11
C ASP A 100 5.34 3.87 8.60
N ILE A 101 5.73 4.78 9.49
CA ILE A 101 5.96 6.20 9.20
C ILE A 101 7.45 6.44 9.01
N TYR A 102 7.83 7.23 8.01
CA TYR A 102 9.21 7.67 7.88
C TYR A 102 9.58 8.61 9.03
N PRO A 103 10.83 8.52 9.55
CA PRO A 103 11.30 9.45 10.58
C PRO A 103 11.17 10.90 10.12
N GLY A 104 10.63 11.74 10.99
CA GLY A 104 10.45 13.16 10.72
C GLY A 104 9.17 13.54 10.00
N ALA A 105 8.41 12.58 9.47
CA ALA A 105 7.19 12.86 8.71
C ALA A 105 6.12 13.57 9.56
N GLN A 106 5.90 13.10 10.78
CA GLN A 106 4.90 13.69 11.69
C GLN A 106 5.27 15.13 12.06
N GLU A 107 6.52 15.36 12.36
CA GLU A 107 7.02 16.69 12.75
C GLU A 107 6.87 17.71 11.62
N VAL A 108 7.17 17.29 10.38
CA VAL A 108 7.00 18.15 9.20
C VAL A 108 5.53 18.48 8.99
N LEU A 109 4.64 17.50 9.07
CA LEU A 109 3.20 17.74 8.92
C LEU A 109 2.66 18.65 10.00
N GLN A 110 3.13 18.50 11.24
CA GLN A 110 2.72 19.31 12.35
C GLN A 110 3.08 20.78 12.12
N GLU A 111 4.29 21.05 11.65
CA GLU A 111 4.74 22.41 11.34
C GLU A 111 4.00 23.02 10.16
N LEU A 112 3.82 22.24 9.08
CA LEU A 112 3.18 22.73 7.87
C LEU A 112 1.68 22.97 8.06
N ALA A 113 1.01 22.18 8.90
CA ALA A 113 -0.41 22.35 9.19
C ALA A 113 -0.73 23.69 9.86
N GLU A 114 0.26 24.31 10.50
CA GLU A 114 0.09 25.64 11.11
C GLU A 114 0.03 26.77 10.07
N VAL A 115 0.57 26.55 8.87
CA VAL A 115 0.70 27.59 7.86
C VAL A 115 -0.04 27.31 6.55
N ALA A 116 -0.57 26.10 6.39
CA ALA A 116 -1.26 25.70 5.16
C ALA A 116 -2.28 24.58 5.41
N THR A 117 -3.22 24.44 4.51
CA THR A 117 -4.10 23.27 4.46
C THR A 117 -3.34 22.11 3.82
N LEU A 118 -3.40 20.93 4.40
CA LEU A 118 -2.71 19.75 3.89
C LEU A 118 -3.71 18.76 3.34
N ALA A 119 -3.38 18.15 2.19
CA ALA A 119 -4.21 17.13 1.56
C ALA A 119 -3.33 15.99 1.04
N VAL A 120 -3.89 14.80 0.98
CA VAL A 120 -3.23 13.61 0.45
C VAL A 120 -3.71 13.34 -0.97
N VAL A 121 -2.78 13.06 -1.87
CA VAL A 121 -3.05 12.57 -3.22
C VAL A 121 -2.30 11.25 -3.37
N THR A 122 -3.03 10.16 -3.57
CA THR A 122 -2.44 8.83 -3.64
C THR A 122 -3.12 7.98 -4.71
N ASN A 123 -2.35 7.08 -5.34
CA ASN A 123 -2.86 6.11 -6.29
C ASN A 123 -3.27 4.79 -5.63
N GLY A 124 -3.14 4.68 -4.31
CA GLY A 124 -3.49 3.48 -3.57
C GLY A 124 -5.00 3.26 -3.42
N VAL A 125 -5.37 2.11 -2.88
CA VAL A 125 -6.77 1.76 -2.63
C VAL A 125 -7.30 2.60 -1.47
N ASP A 126 -8.43 3.27 -1.66
CA ASP A 126 -8.97 4.24 -0.71
C ASP A 126 -9.08 3.70 0.72
N ARG A 127 -9.70 2.52 0.91
CA ARG A 127 -9.88 1.96 2.26
C ARG A 127 -8.56 1.61 2.93
N VAL A 128 -7.56 1.21 2.14
CA VAL A 128 -6.22 0.87 2.63
C VAL A 128 -5.52 2.13 3.11
N GLN A 129 -5.51 3.16 2.28
CA GLN A 129 -4.83 4.42 2.62
C GLN A 129 -5.52 5.14 3.78
N ALA A 130 -6.85 5.12 3.84
CA ALA A 130 -7.59 5.67 4.97
C ALA A 130 -7.24 4.95 6.29
N GLY A 131 -7.15 3.61 6.26
CA GLY A 131 -6.76 2.82 7.43
C GLY A 131 -5.34 3.13 7.88
N ARG A 132 -4.41 3.25 6.95
CA ARG A 132 -3.01 3.56 7.25
C ARG A 132 -2.85 4.98 7.82
N LEU A 133 -3.54 5.95 7.26
CA LEU A 133 -3.54 7.32 7.78
C LEU A 133 -4.08 7.37 9.21
N GLN A 134 -5.19 6.69 9.46
CA GLN A 134 -5.81 6.66 10.77
C GLN A 134 -4.88 6.01 11.80
N ARG A 135 -4.33 4.85 11.49
CA ARG A 135 -3.47 4.10 12.42
C ARG A 135 -2.12 4.77 12.65
N SER A 136 -1.61 5.50 11.67
CA SER A 136 -0.35 6.24 11.82
C SER A 136 -0.49 7.50 12.67
N GLY A 137 -1.71 7.97 12.91
CA GLY A 137 -1.96 9.22 13.61
C GLY A 137 -1.78 10.46 12.72
N LEU A 138 -1.58 10.28 11.42
CA LEU A 138 -1.38 11.39 10.48
C LEU A 138 -2.68 11.97 9.95
N ALA A 139 -3.80 11.24 10.05
CA ALA A 139 -5.09 11.68 9.51
C ALA A 139 -5.52 13.07 9.96
N PRO A 140 -5.35 13.48 11.25
CA PRO A 140 -5.79 14.80 11.70
C PRO A 140 -5.11 15.97 11.02
N TYR A 141 -3.93 15.78 10.40
CA TYR A 141 -3.21 16.87 9.71
C TYR A 141 -3.79 17.19 8.33
N PHE A 142 -4.64 16.31 7.79
CA PHE A 142 -5.18 16.46 6.44
C PHE A 142 -6.66 16.81 6.47
N ASP A 143 -7.08 17.55 5.45
CA ASP A 143 -8.49 17.84 5.20
C ASP A 143 -9.10 16.83 4.23
#